data_650bdbfa9e8890e1bc119214ebde125c
#
_entry.id   650bdbfa9e8890e1bc119214ebde125c
#
_cell.length_a   1.000
_cell.length_b   1.000
_cell.length_c   1.000
_cell.angle_alpha   90.00
_cell.angle_beta   90.00
_cell.angle_gamma   90.00
#
_symmetry.space_group_name_H-M   'P 1'
#
loop_
_entity.id
_entity.type
_entity.pdbx_description
1 polymer ?
#
loop_
_entity_poly.entity_id
_entity_poly.type
_entity_poly.pdbx_seq_one_letter_code
_entity_poly.pdbx_strand_id
1 'polypeptide(L)'
;MAPKSKNEDQDFSIGIPSASRRSFLSLTAAASAALALRIVTEPMLAYAARPILPNNAVKIDANENPLGPAPSAHQALAAILSQGGRYSFELTDDLLNTLAETEGLKPDQIRVYPGSSEPLHHAVAVFASPQRSYVTADPGYEAGMFTAQTIGAKIVKVPLTKTYAHDVRAMLAAAPDAGVFYVASPNNPTGTLTSHSDIEYLVENKPKDSIVLVDEAYIHFCDAPSVMDLVKAGKDVILLRTFSKIYGMAGLRCGAVFGRPDLLEKIENYGGWNAMPITALVAATSSLKDAQLVPERKRINAAVRSQVFAWLDRNGYSYVPSEANFFMLDTKRPAKPAIDAMAKQNVIIGRIWPSMPTYSRVTVGTAPEMEQFQAAFQKVMTGAVTASVGAIPSWGELGKLNRNAIVG
;
A
#
# COMPACT_ATOMS: atom_id res chain seq x y z
N MET A 1 14.23 -79.75 19.89
CA MET A 1 14.81 -79.32 18.61
C MET A 1 13.98 -78.15 18.12
N ALA A 2 14.51 -76.92 18.25
CA ALA A 2 13.86 -75.71 17.76
C ALA A 2 14.61 -75.24 16.50
N PRO A 3 13.92 -74.74 15.45
CA PRO A 3 14.63 -74.23 14.27
C PRO A 3 15.03 -72.77 14.48
N LYS A 4 16.22 -72.45 14.02
CA LYS A 4 16.82 -71.13 13.99
C LYS A 4 16.13 -70.21 12.97
N SER A 5 15.71 -69.00 13.38
CA SER A 5 15.28 -67.94 12.51
C SER A 5 16.50 -67.25 11.88
N LYS A 6 16.50 -67.13 10.57
CA LYS A 6 17.42 -66.27 9.80
C LYS A 6 16.84 -64.85 9.76
N ASN A 7 17.51 -63.90 10.35
CA ASN A 7 17.33 -62.48 10.06
C ASN A 7 17.97 -62.14 8.71
N GLU A 8 17.19 -61.69 7.76
CA GLU A 8 17.67 -60.96 6.58
C GLU A 8 17.53 -59.47 6.87
N ASP A 9 18.66 -58.83 7.14
CA ASP A 9 18.76 -57.37 7.16
C ASP A 9 18.68 -56.89 5.71
N GLN A 10 17.55 -56.30 5.32
CA GLN A 10 17.43 -55.53 4.09
C GLN A 10 17.89 -54.11 4.35
N ASP A 11 19.11 -53.81 3.89
CA ASP A 11 19.71 -52.48 3.85
C ASP A 11 19.02 -51.62 2.77
N PHE A 12 18.09 -50.72 3.20
CA PHE A 12 17.47 -49.71 2.34
C PHE A 12 18.37 -48.49 2.24
N SER A 13 19.45 -48.55 1.49
CA SER A 13 20.19 -47.38 1.10
C SER A 13 19.45 -46.64 -0.02
N ILE A 14 18.71 -45.59 0.35
CA ILE A 14 18.16 -44.61 -0.59
C ILE A 14 19.34 -43.82 -1.16
N GLY A 15 19.76 -44.20 -2.38
CA GLY A 15 20.76 -43.47 -3.14
C GLY A 15 20.23 -42.07 -3.52
N ILE A 16 20.64 -41.04 -2.80
CA ILE A 16 20.42 -39.65 -3.19
C ILE A 16 21.32 -39.37 -4.40
N PRO A 17 20.77 -39.02 -5.57
CA PRO A 17 21.59 -38.67 -6.73
C PRO A 17 22.45 -37.46 -6.37
N SER A 18 23.76 -37.53 -6.57
CA SER A 18 24.67 -36.40 -6.37
C SER A 18 24.30 -35.29 -7.34
N ALA A 19 23.61 -34.29 -6.87
CA ALA A 19 23.33 -33.08 -7.64
C ALA A 19 24.67 -32.44 -8.05
N SER A 20 24.88 -32.20 -9.34
CA SER A 20 26.08 -31.52 -9.79
C SER A 20 26.22 -30.15 -9.18
N ARG A 21 27.44 -29.64 -8.95
CA ARG A 21 27.69 -28.28 -8.43
C ARG A 21 26.93 -27.19 -9.22
N ARG A 22 26.69 -27.42 -10.53
CA ARG A 22 25.86 -26.54 -11.37
C ARG A 22 24.37 -26.60 -10.99
N SER A 23 23.82 -27.78 -10.72
CA SER A 23 22.41 -27.94 -10.29
C SER A 23 22.20 -27.39 -8.89
N PHE A 24 23.17 -27.50 -7.98
CA PHE A 24 23.12 -26.91 -6.66
C PHE A 24 23.17 -25.37 -6.72
N LEU A 25 24.04 -24.80 -7.56
CA LEU A 25 24.12 -23.34 -7.76
C LEU A 25 22.88 -22.76 -8.44
N SER A 26 22.25 -23.51 -9.37
CA SER A 26 20.99 -23.08 -10.00
C SER A 26 19.80 -23.18 -9.04
N LEU A 27 19.75 -24.20 -8.18
CA LEU A 27 18.74 -24.33 -7.12
C LEU A 27 18.90 -23.25 -6.03
N THR A 28 20.15 -22.95 -5.64
CA THR A 28 20.42 -21.87 -4.67
C THR A 28 20.13 -20.48 -5.25
N ALA A 29 20.40 -20.25 -6.54
CA ALA A 29 20.03 -19.01 -7.23
C ALA A 29 18.50 -18.85 -7.36
N ALA A 30 17.78 -19.92 -7.69
CA ALA A 30 16.32 -19.93 -7.75
C ALA A 30 15.69 -19.77 -6.35
N ALA A 31 16.23 -20.44 -5.32
CA ALA A 31 15.79 -20.27 -3.93
C ALA A 31 16.11 -18.86 -3.40
N SER A 32 17.24 -18.26 -3.81
CA SER A 32 17.57 -16.88 -3.44
C SER A 32 16.66 -15.86 -4.14
N ALA A 33 16.19 -16.13 -5.35
CA ALA A 33 15.21 -15.30 -6.04
C ALA A 33 13.81 -15.41 -5.40
N ALA A 34 13.39 -16.60 -4.99
CA ALA A 34 12.13 -16.81 -4.28
C ALA A 34 12.11 -16.16 -2.87
N LEU A 35 13.27 -16.00 -2.21
CA LEU A 35 13.41 -15.31 -0.92
C LEU A 35 13.46 -13.77 -1.04
N ALA A 36 13.48 -13.21 -2.25
CA ALA A 36 13.76 -11.80 -2.49
C ALA A 36 12.51 -10.93 -2.72
N LEU A 37 11.32 -11.51 -2.89
CA LEU A 37 10.10 -10.70 -3.07
C LEU A 37 9.66 -10.14 -1.71
N ARG A 38 10.19 -8.97 -1.36
CA ARG A 38 9.75 -8.26 -0.16
C ARG A 38 8.48 -7.46 -0.47
N ILE A 39 7.38 -7.84 0.16
CA ILE A 39 6.18 -7.01 0.16
C ILE A 39 6.47 -5.75 0.97
N VAL A 40 6.59 -4.62 0.27
CA VAL A 40 6.85 -3.32 0.89
C VAL A 40 5.52 -2.62 1.13
N THR A 41 5.23 -2.30 2.38
CA THR A 41 3.97 -1.66 2.79
C THR A 41 4.21 -0.23 3.25
N GLU A 42 3.17 0.59 3.27
CA GLU A 42 3.23 1.96 3.80
C GLU A 42 3.80 2.01 5.24
N PRO A 43 3.39 1.12 6.19
CA PRO A 43 4.00 1.08 7.51
C PRO A 43 5.50 0.82 7.50
N MET A 44 6.00 -0.04 6.62
CA MET A 44 7.44 -0.31 6.52
C MET A 44 8.21 0.92 6.02
N LEU A 45 7.65 1.62 5.04
CA LEU A 45 8.24 2.84 4.50
C LEU A 45 8.24 3.97 5.53
N ALA A 46 7.19 4.10 6.32
CA ALA A 46 7.09 5.06 7.41
C ALA A 46 8.03 4.70 8.57
N TYR A 47 8.08 3.42 8.98
CA TYR A 47 8.92 2.94 10.08
C TYR A 47 10.41 3.17 9.82
N ALA A 48 10.86 2.98 8.60
CA ALA A 48 12.26 3.17 8.22
C ALA A 48 12.77 4.61 8.45
N ALA A 49 11.87 5.58 8.55
CA ALA A 49 12.19 7.00 8.76
C ALA A 49 12.04 7.45 10.24
N ARG A 50 11.58 6.57 11.13
CA ARG A 50 11.19 6.97 12.51
C ARG A 50 12.37 7.02 13.47
N PRO A 51 12.52 8.10 14.25
CA PRO A 51 13.27 8.10 15.51
C PRO A 51 12.52 7.27 16.57
N ILE A 52 13.20 6.95 17.69
CA ILE A 52 12.53 6.38 18.89
C ILE A 52 11.56 7.44 19.41
N LEU A 53 10.27 7.12 19.46
CA LEU A 53 9.21 8.06 19.77
C LEU A 53 8.66 7.90 21.18
N PRO A 54 8.31 9.01 21.86
CA PRO A 54 7.48 8.97 23.05
C PRO A 54 6.10 8.35 22.75
N ASN A 55 5.50 7.67 23.72
CA ASN A 55 4.19 7.04 23.56
C ASN A 55 3.05 8.03 23.26
N ASN A 56 3.23 9.29 23.62
CA ASN A 56 2.24 10.37 23.42
C ASN A 56 2.51 11.24 22.19
N ALA A 57 3.40 10.79 21.27
CA ALA A 57 3.65 11.54 20.04
C ALA A 57 2.43 11.54 19.12
N VAL A 58 2.14 12.68 18.51
CA VAL A 58 1.18 12.82 17.40
C VAL A 58 1.77 12.16 16.16
N LYS A 59 1.15 11.09 15.68
CA LYS A 59 1.63 10.27 14.56
C LYS A 59 0.79 10.56 13.31
N ILE A 60 1.27 11.45 12.48
CA ILE A 60 0.60 11.87 11.23
C ILE A 60 1.52 11.67 10.01
N ASP A 61 2.17 10.52 9.93
CA ASP A 61 3.22 10.18 8.94
C ASP A 61 2.85 9.01 8.02
N ALA A 62 1.86 8.16 8.37
CA ALA A 62 1.59 6.90 7.69
C ALA A 62 0.21 6.82 6.99
N ASN A 63 -0.48 7.95 6.84
CA ASN A 63 -1.83 8.01 6.24
C ASN A 63 -2.82 7.07 6.94
N GLU A 64 -2.68 6.92 8.25
CA GLU A 64 -3.62 6.15 9.09
C GLU A 64 -4.88 6.97 9.34
N ASN A 65 -5.95 6.31 9.76
CA ASN A 65 -7.15 6.98 10.24
C ASN A 65 -7.17 6.91 11.78
N PRO A 66 -7.01 8.04 12.48
CA PRO A 66 -6.91 8.05 13.94
C PRO A 66 -8.19 7.63 14.65
N LEU A 67 -9.32 7.59 13.95
CA LEU A 67 -10.61 7.14 14.50
C LEU A 67 -10.66 5.61 14.72
N GLY A 68 -9.71 4.86 14.14
CA GLY A 68 -9.67 3.40 14.25
C GLY A 68 -10.85 2.69 13.56
N PRO A 69 -11.10 1.40 13.81
CA PRO A 69 -12.25 0.67 13.30
C PRO A 69 -13.59 1.22 13.80
N ALA A 70 -14.68 0.97 13.05
CA ALA A 70 -16.03 1.38 13.43
C ALA A 70 -16.52 0.68 14.70
N PRO A 71 -17.51 1.25 15.44
CA PRO A 71 -18.13 0.56 16.58
C PRO A 71 -18.70 -0.82 16.21
N SER A 72 -19.31 -0.94 15.03
CA SER A 72 -19.79 -2.24 14.49
C SER A 72 -18.67 -3.24 14.30
N ALA A 73 -17.51 -2.79 13.81
CA ALA A 73 -16.31 -3.63 13.67
C ALA A 73 -15.74 -4.05 15.05
N HIS A 74 -15.76 -3.16 16.05
CA HIS A 74 -15.35 -3.52 17.42
C HIS A 74 -16.22 -4.63 18.01
N GLN A 75 -17.54 -4.57 17.81
CA GLN A 75 -18.45 -5.63 18.26
C GLN A 75 -18.18 -6.96 17.57
N ALA A 76 -17.98 -6.94 16.23
CA ALA A 76 -17.66 -8.13 15.47
C ALA A 76 -16.31 -8.75 15.88
N LEU A 77 -15.31 -7.92 16.15
CA LEU A 77 -14.00 -8.36 16.66
C LEU A 77 -14.13 -9.03 18.01
N ALA A 78 -14.85 -8.46 18.95
CA ALA A 78 -15.05 -9.05 20.28
C ALA A 78 -15.75 -10.41 20.18
N ALA A 79 -16.75 -10.55 19.32
CA ALA A 79 -17.51 -11.79 19.15
C ALA A 79 -16.69 -12.93 18.54
N ILE A 80 -15.74 -12.63 17.63
CA ILE A 80 -15.00 -13.67 16.90
C ILE A 80 -13.76 -14.18 17.63
N LEU A 81 -13.24 -13.47 18.63
CA LEU A 81 -11.95 -13.80 19.27
C LEU A 81 -11.87 -15.23 19.79
N SER A 82 -12.97 -15.76 20.34
CA SER A 82 -13.04 -17.14 20.84
C SER A 82 -12.88 -18.20 19.74
N GLN A 83 -13.09 -17.83 18.48
CA GLN A 83 -12.97 -18.71 17.30
C GLN A 83 -11.57 -18.65 16.65
N GLY A 84 -10.62 -17.91 17.23
CA GLY A 84 -9.28 -17.71 16.68
C GLY A 84 -8.45 -18.99 16.43
N GLY A 85 -8.90 -20.14 16.92
CA GLY A 85 -8.30 -21.46 16.64
C GLY A 85 -8.80 -22.11 15.34
N ARG A 86 -9.65 -21.45 14.55
CA ARG A 86 -10.25 -21.97 13.31
C ARG A 86 -9.98 -21.03 12.14
N TYR A 87 -9.86 -21.58 10.93
CA TYR A 87 -9.70 -20.77 9.70
C TYR A 87 -11.02 -20.11 9.29
N SER A 88 -12.18 -20.71 9.56
CA SER A 88 -13.53 -20.15 9.30
C SER A 88 -13.65 -19.61 7.87
N PHE A 89 -13.46 -20.48 6.88
CA PHE A 89 -13.43 -20.11 5.46
C PHE A 89 -14.70 -19.40 4.98
N GLU A 90 -15.84 -19.74 5.59
CA GLU A 90 -17.14 -19.11 5.34
C GLU A 90 -17.14 -17.59 5.55
N LEU A 91 -16.28 -17.07 6.41
CA LEU A 91 -16.13 -15.62 6.61
C LEU A 91 -15.51 -14.92 5.42
N THR A 92 -14.69 -15.65 4.64
CA THR A 92 -14.13 -15.11 3.38
C THR A 92 -15.25 -15.00 2.36
N ASP A 93 -16.11 -16.02 2.25
CA ASP A 93 -17.26 -15.98 1.34
C ASP A 93 -18.25 -14.88 1.73
N ASP A 94 -18.49 -14.66 3.02
CA ASP A 94 -19.32 -13.56 3.54
C ASP A 94 -18.78 -12.19 3.12
N LEU A 95 -17.47 -11.98 3.23
CA LEU A 95 -16.85 -10.72 2.81
C LEU A 95 -16.92 -10.56 1.27
N LEU A 96 -16.64 -11.61 0.50
CA LEU A 96 -16.72 -11.57 -0.96
C LEU A 96 -18.14 -11.26 -1.44
N ASN A 97 -19.15 -11.90 -0.85
CA ASN A 97 -20.55 -11.64 -1.16
C ASN A 97 -20.96 -10.21 -0.79
N THR A 98 -20.55 -9.72 0.40
CA THR A 98 -20.82 -8.34 0.82
C THR A 98 -20.18 -7.32 -0.11
N LEU A 99 -18.93 -7.56 -0.54
CA LEU A 99 -18.26 -6.71 -1.54
C LEU A 99 -18.98 -6.76 -2.91
N ALA A 100 -19.39 -7.96 -3.34
CA ALA A 100 -20.10 -8.15 -4.58
C ALA A 100 -21.43 -7.36 -4.61
N GLU A 101 -22.19 -7.43 -3.53
CA GLU A 101 -23.43 -6.65 -3.36
C GLU A 101 -23.16 -5.15 -3.34
N THR A 102 -22.15 -4.71 -2.54
CA THR A 102 -21.82 -3.29 -2.39
C THR A 102 -21.35 -2.65 -3.68
N GLU A 103 -20.53 -3.36 -4.46
CA GLU A 103 -19.92 -2.85 -5.69
C GLU A 103 -20.72 -3.20 -6.95
N GLY A 104 -21.72 -4.06 -6.85
CA GLY A 104 -22.50 -4.55 -8.00
C GLY A 104 -21.67 -5.39 -8.95
N LEU A 105 -20.86 -6.30 -8.41
CA LEU A 105 -20.00 -7.24 -9.12
C LEU A 105 -20.41 -8.69 -8.85
N LYS A 106 -19.81 -9.62 -9.59
CA LYS A 106 -19.88 -11.05 -9.27
C LYS A 106 -18.74 -11.41 -8.31
N PRO A 107 -18.91 -12.41 -7.41
CA PRO A 107 -17.84 -12.83 -6.49
C PRO A 107 -16.55 -13.26 -7.18
N ASP A 108 -16.62 -13.84 -8.38
CA ASP A 108 -15.45 -14.27 -9.16
C ASP A 108 -14.60 -13.10 -9.68
N GLN A 109 -15.14 -11.87 -9.68
CA GLN A 109 -14.44 -10.63 -10.03
C GLN A 109 -13.74 -9.97 -8.83
N ILE A 110 -13.70 -10.63 -7.67
CA ILE A 110 -13.17 -10.09 -6.42
C ILE A 110 -12.21 -11.09 -5.77
N ARG A 111 -11.10 -10.58 -5.20
CA ARG A 111 -10.24 -11.32 -4.27
C ARG A 111 -9.92 -10.45 -3.06
N VAL A 112 -9.72 -11.07 -1.90
CA VAL A 112 -9.37 -10.38 -0.65
C VAL A 112 -7.99 -10.80 -0.18
N TYR A 113 -7.25 -9.85 0.40
CA TYR A 113 -5.86 -10.01 0.81
C TYR A 113 -5.58 -9.29 2.14
N PRO A 114 -4.49 -9.64 2.85
CA PRO A 114 -4.04 -8.90 4.03
C PRO A 114 -3.53 -7.49 3.69
N GLY A 115 -4.44 -6.61 3.23
CA GLY A 115 -4.18 -5.28 2.68
C GLY A 115 -4.02 -5.29 1.16
N SER A 116 -3.96 -4.11 0.54
CA SER A 116 -3.83 -3.97 -0.92
C SER A 116 -2.39 -4.04 -1.44
N SER A 117 -1.39 -4.05 -0.56
CA SER A 117 0.02 -4.10 -0.99
C SER A 117 0.39 -5.46 -1.57
N GLU A 118 -0.11 -6.55 -1.02
CA GLU A 118 0.18 -7.90 -1.51
C GLU A 118 -0.30 -8.10 -2.95
N PRO A 119 -1.57 -7.88 -3.31
CA PRO A 119 -2.01 -8.01 -4.69
C PRO A 119 -1.37 -6.99 -5.64
N LEU A 120 -0.95 -5.81 -5.15
CA LEU A 120 -0.15 -4.87 -5.94
C LEU A 120 1.18 -5.51 -6.36
N HIS A 121 1.91 -6.09 -5.40
CA HIS A 121 3.17 -6.77 -5.68
C HIS A 121 3.00 -7.96 -6.64
N HIS A 122 1.96 -8.76 -6.43
CA HIS A 122 1.65 -9.90 -7.30
C HIS A 122 1.29 -9.44 -8.72
N ALA A 123 0.47 -8.41 -8.87
CA ALA A 123 0.12 -7.86 -10.19
C ALA A 123 1.37 -7.38 -10.94
N VAL A 124 2.26 -6.65 -10.28
CA VAL A 124 3.53 -6.21 -10.90
C VAL A 124 4.38 -7.41 -11.31
N ALA A 125 4.52 -8.43 -10.44
CA ALA A 125 5.33 -9.62 -10.72
C ALA A 125 4.77 -10.47 -11.87
N VAL A 126 3.44 -10.49 -12.04
CA VAL A 126 2.75 -11.27 -13.09
C VAL A 126 2.79 -10.58 -14.45
N PHE A 127 2.57 -9.26 -14.47
CA PHE A 127 2.35 -8.55 -15.73
C PHE A 127 3.55 -7.72 -16.20
N ALA A 128 4.55 -7.45 -15.34
CA ALA A 128 5.83 -6.87 -15.75
C ALA A 128 6.92 -7.95 -15.88
N SER A 129 8.00 -7.65 -16.62
CA SER A 129 9.15 -8.54 -16.79
C SER A 129 10.35 -7.72 -17.31
N PRO A 130 11.54 -8.30 -17.47
CA PRO A 130 12.66 -7.60 -18.12
C PRO A 130 12.34 -7.04 -19.51
N GLN A 131 11.34 -7.62 -20.21
CA GLN A 131 10.89 -7.20 -21.55
C GLN A 131 9.62 -6.35 -21.51
N ARG A 132 8.99 -6.20 -20.34
CA ARG A 132 7.70 -5.50 -20.14
C ARG A 132 7.81 -4.56 -18.96
N SER A 133 7.96 -3.27 -19.24
CA SER A 133 8.25 -2.28 -18.21
C SER A 133 7.08 -2.06 -17.25
N TYR A 134 7.43 -1.61 -16.02
CA TYR A 134 6.52 -1.06 -15.03
C TYR A 134 6.54 0.46 -15.11
N VAL A 135 5.39 1.06 -15.40
CA VAL A 135 5.24 2.51 -15.60
C VAL A 135 4.50 3.11 -14.42
N THR A 136 5.04 4.18 -13.85
CA THR A 136 4.46 4.86 -12.69
C THR A 136 4.80 6.35 -12.70
N ALA A 137 4.08 7.13 -11.89
CA ALA A 137 4.40 8.55 -11.70
C ALA A 137 5.60 8.78 -10.79
N ASP A 138 6.21 9.97 -10.89
CA ASP A 138 7.20 10.49 -9.96
C ASP A 138 6.86 11.95 -9.58
N PRO A 139 6.50 12.24 -8.29
CA PRO A 139 6.38 11.29 -7.19
C PRO A 139 5.15 10.38 -7.29
N GLY A 140 5.30 9.16 -6.80
CA GLY A 140 4.26 8.14 -6.72
C GLY A 140 4.48 7.19 -5.54
N TYR A 141 3.56 6.24 -5.35
CA TYR A 141 3.72 5.20 -4.33
C TYR A 141 4.72 4.14 -4.80
N GLU A 142 5.76 3.91 -4.00
CA GLU A 142 6.96 3.20 -4.45
C GLU A 142 6.86 1.67 -4.36
N ALA A 143 5.83 1.11 -3.71
CA ALA A 143 5.77 -0.33 -3.43
C ALA A 143 5.94 -1.20 -4.69
N GLY A 144 5.26 -0.86 -5.79
CA GLY A 144 5.41 -1.60 -7.06
C GLY A 144 6.80 -1.55 -7.68
N MET A 145 7.55 -0.46 -7.43
CA MET A 145 8.92 -0.32 -7.94
C MET A 145 9.87 -1.36 -7.33
N PHE A 146 9.67 -1.74 -6.05
CA PHE A 146 10.49 -2.76 -5.40
C PHE A 146 10.31 -4.15 -6.06
N THR A 147 9.06 -4.49 -6.41
CA THR A 147 8.79 -5.72 -7.15
C THR A 147 9.38 -5.66 -8.54
N ALA A 148 9.13 -4.58 -9.29
CA ALA A 148 9.67 -4.40 -10.63
C ALA A 148 11.21 -4.53 -10.64
N GLN A 149 11.89 -3.92 -9.68
CA GLN A 149 13.35 -4.05 -9.52
C GLN A 149 13.75 -5.50 -9.22
N THR A 150 13.03 -6.20 -8.34
CA THR A 150 13.34 -7.58 -7.95
C THR A 150 13.24 -8.56 -9.12
N ILE A 151 12.24 -8.38 -9.98
CA ILE A 151 12.04 -9.23 -11.17
C ILE A 151 12.85 -8.78 -12.39
N GLY A 152 13.65 -7.71 -12.25
CA GLY A 152 14.46 -7.16 -13.34
C GLY A 152 13.67 -6.38 -14.39
N ALA A 153 12.42 -5.98 -14.10
CA ALA A 153 11.63 -5.15 -15.00
C ALA A 153 12.14 -3.71 -15.01
N LYS A 154 12.16 -3.09 -16.18
CA LYS A 154 12.47 -1.66 -16.33
C LYS A 154 11.40 -0.83 -15.63
N ILE A 155 11.82 0.11 -14.78
CA ILE A 155 10.94 1.09 -14.14
C ILE A 155 10.95 2.38 -14.95
N VAL A 156 9.80 2.78 -15.48
CA VAL A 156 9.62 4.04 -16.22
C VAL A 156 8.87 5.01 -15.31
N LYS A 157 9.58 6.03 -14.83
CA LYS A 157 9.03 7.09 -14.01
C LYS A 157 8.63 8.27 -14.87
N VAL A 158 7.38 8.68 -14.81
CA VAL A 158 6.83 9.81 -15.58
C VAL A 158 6.48 10.94 -14.60
N PRO A 159 6.98 12.16 -14.82
CA PRO A 159 6.60 13.31 -14.00
C PRO A 159 5.08 13.51 -14.00
N LEU A 160 4.55 13.93 -12.87
CA LEU A 160 3.15 14.37 -12.76
C LEU A 160 2.92 15.65 -13.60
N THR A 161 1.68 15.91 -13.97
CA THR A 161 1.28 17.17 -14.61
C THR A 161 1.48 18.36 -13.67
N LYS A 162 1.26 19.58 -14.17
CA LYS A 162 1.30 20.79 -13.34
C LYS A 162 0.25 20.80 -12.21
N THR A 163 -0.81 20.02 -12.34
CA THR A 163 -1.86 19.83 -11.31
C THR A 163 -1.59 18.61 -10.45
N TYR A 164 -0.42 18.00 -10.58
CA TYR A 164 -0.01 16.77 -9.89
C TYR A 164 -0.88 15.54 -10.20
N ALA A 165 -1.61 15.53 -11.31
CA ALA A 165 -2.27 14.32 -11.84
C ALA A 165 -1.25 13.44 -12.58
N HIS A 166 -1.55 12.16 -12.74
CA HIS A 166 -0.77 11.30 -13.64
C HIS A 166 -0.89 11.81 -15.08
N ASP A 167 0.24 11.99 -15.76
CA ASP A 167 0.26 12.31 -17.17
C ASP A 167 0.15 11.02 -18.00
N VAL A 168 -1.07 10.57 -18.21
CA VAL A 168 -1.36 9.28 -18.86
C VAL A 168 -0.88 9.23 -20.30
N ARG A 169 -0.86 10.39 -20.99
CA ARG A 169 -0.34 10.47 -22.37
C ARG A 169 1.16 10.34 -22.41
N ALA A 170 1.85 11.00 -21.49
CA ALA A 170 3.29 10.84 -21.35
C ALA A 170 3.65 9.41 -20.88
N MET A 171 2.85 8.78 -20.01
CA MET A 171 3.04 7.37 -19.60
C MET A 171 2.96 6.43 -20.81
N LEU A 172 1.96 6.58 -21.68
CA LEU A 172 1.83 5.81 -22.92
C LEU A 172 3.02 6.00 -23.87
N ALA A 173 3.41 7.26 -24.09
CA ALA A 173 4.49 7.60 -24.99
C ALA A 173 5.86 7.10 -24.50
N ALA A 174 6.09 7.07 -23.18
CA ALA A 174 7.36 6.69 -22.58
C ALA A 174 7.62 5.18 -22.58
N ALA A 175 6.58 4.33 -22.74
CA ALA A 175 6.70 2.89 -22.54
C ALA A 175 5.80 2.08 -23.50
N PRO A 176 6.14 1.97 -24.77
CA PRO A 176 5.42 1.12 -25.72
C PRO A 176 5.57 -0.38 -25.38
N ASP A 177 6.55 -0.72 -24.54
CA ASP A 177 6.83 -2.07 -24.01
C ASP A 177 6.18 -2.33 -22.63
N ALA A 178 5.29 -1.46 -22.17
CA ALA A 178 4.73 -1.58 -20.83
C ALA A 178 3.97 -2.89 -20.60
N GLY A 179 4.22 -3.51 -19.45
CA GLY A 179 3.40 -4.61 -18.93
C GLY A 179 2.35 -4.10 -17.95
N VAL A 180 2.73 -3.10 -17.15
CA VAL A 180 1.88 -2.51 -16.11
C VAL A 180 1.97 -1.00 -16.15
N PHE A 181 0.82 -0.34 -16.23
CA PHE A 181 0.66 1.07 -15.91
C PHE A 181 0.04 1.19 -14.52
N TYR A 182 0.77 1.75 -13.57
CA TYR A 182 0.26 1.97 -12.21
C TYR A 182 -0.21 3.41 -12.04
N VAL A 183 -1.45 3.56 -11.63
CA VAL A 183 -2.11 4.85 -11.38
C VAL A 183 -2.76 4.82 -10.01
N ALA A 184 -2.29 5.65 -9.08
CA ALA A 184 -2.97 5.87 -7.81
C ALA A 184 -3.88 7.12 -7.91
N SER A 185 -5.16 6.99 -7.60
CA SER A 185 -6.09 8.14 -7.62
C SER A 185 -7.09 8.02 -6.46
N PRO A 186 -6.99 8.92 -5.47
CA PRO A 186 -5.99 9.98 -5.26
C PRO A 186 -4.55 9.48 -5.15
N ASN A 187 -3.60 10.23 -5.74
CA ASN A 187 -2.20 9.84 -5.77
C ASN A 187 -1.53 9.94 -4.39
N ASN A 188 -0.66 9.02 -4.07
CA ASN A 188 0.26 9.11 -2.94
C ASN A 188 1.66 9.42 -3.49
N PRO A 189 2.27 10.60 -3.16
CA PRO A 189 2.04 11.39 -1.95
C PRO A 189 1.21 12.68 -2.13
N THR A 190 0.79 13.05 -3.32
CA THR A 190 0.23 14.39 -3.58
C THR A 190 -1.23 14.56 -3.14
N GLY A 191 -1.98 13.46 -3.05
CA GLY A 191 -3.40 13.48 -2.72
C GLY A 191 -4.30 14.00 -3.85
N THR A 192 -3.75 14.16 -5.04
CA THR A 192 -4.41 14.72 -6.21
C THR A 192 -5.06 13.64 -7.06
N LEU A 193 -6.09 14.01 -7.79
CA LEU A 193 -6.85 13.10 -8.65
C LEU A 193 -6.26 13.03 -10.06
N THR A 194 -6.31 11.85 -10.64
CA THR A 194 -6.29 11.65 -12.10
C THR A 194 -7.73 11.43 -12.53
N SER A 195 -8.18 12.15 -13.57
CA SER A 195 -9.57 12.08 -13.98
C SER A 195 -9.97 10.69 -14.45
N HIS A 196 -11.25 10.32 -14.26
CA HIS A 196 -11.79 9.07 -14.77
C HIS A 196 -11.54 8.93 -16.27
N SER A 197 -11.79 10.00 -17.03
CA SER A 197 -11.58 10.02 -18.49
C SER A 197 -10.12 9.84 -18.90
N ASP A 198 -9.17 10.33 -18.11
CA ASP A 198 -7.74 10.07 -18.39
C ASP A 198 -7.37 8.60 -18.10
N ILE A 199 -7.91 8.01 -17.03
CA ILE A 199 -7.69 6.59 -16.75
C ILE A 199 -8.34 5.72 -17.83
N GLU A 200 -9.57 6.03 -18.24
CA GLU A 200 -10.25 5.35 -19.35
C GLU A 200 -9.46 5.46 -20.66
N TYR A 201 -8.97 6.67 -20.98
CA TYR A 201 -8.09 6.87 -22.13
C TYR A 201 -6.81 6.00 -22.06
N LEU A 202 -6.19 5.88 -20.88
CA LEU A 202 -5.04 5.00 -20.69
C LEU A 202 -5.40 3.53 -20.95
N VAL A 203 -6.52 3.08 -20.44
CA VAL A 203 -7.03 1.69 -20.63
C VAL A 203 -7.29 1.38 -22.10
N GLU A 204 -7.81 2.33 -22.86
CA GLU A 204 -8.14 2.14 -24.26
C GLU A 204 -6.94 2.21 -25.20
N ASN A 205 -5.90 2.94 -24.81
CA ASN A 205 -4.75 3.22 -25.69
C ASN A 205 -3.46 2.49 -25.26
N LYS A 206 -3.48 1.71 -24.16
CA LYS A 206 -2.34 0.92 -23.70
C LYS A 206 -1.94 -0.17 -24.68
N PRO A 207 -0.70 -0.69 -24.68
CA PRO A 207 -0.33 -1.89 -25.43
C PRO A 207 -1.25 -3.07 -25.12
N LYS A 208 -1.55 -3.90 -26.14
CA LYS A 208 -2.58 -4.96 -26.10
C LYS A 208 -2.48 -5.87 -24.87
N ASP A 209 -1.28 -6.30 -24.53
CA ASP A 209 -1.06 -7.29 -23.45
C ASP A 209 -0.68 -6.65 -22.09
N SER A 210 -0.82 -5.32 -21.96
CA SER A 210 -0.58 -4.63 -20.70
C SER A 210 -1.87 -4.49 -19.88
N ILE A 211 -1.71 -4.21 -18.60
CA ILE A 211 -2.81 -3.89 -17.69
C ILE A 211 -2.67 -2.47 -17.14
N VAL A 212 -3.80 -1.88 -16.74
CA VAL A 212 -3.81 -0.70 -15.89
C VAL A 212 -4.13 -1.14 -14.47
N LEU A 213 -3.17 -0.97 -13.56
CA LEU A 213 -3.32 -1.24 -12.15
C LEU A 213 -3.70 0.08 -11.45
N VAL A 214 -4.97 0.22 -11.09
CA VAL A 214 -5.50 1.42 -10.45
C VAL A 214 -5.56 1.21 -8.95
N ASP A 215 -4.95 2.10 -8.19
CA ASP A 215 -4.96 2.07 -6.72
C ASP A 215 -5.91 3.16 -6.19
N GLU A 216 -7.07 2.74 -5.74
CA GLU A 216 -8.09 3.57 -5.12
C GLU A 216 -8.05 3.53 -3.59
N ALA A 217 -6.87 3.39 -2.98
CA ALA A 217 -6.75 3.34 -1.53
C ALA A 217 -7.37 4.55 -0.80
N TYR A 218 -7.51 5.67 -1.47
CA TYR A 218 -8.00 6.93 -0.89
C TYR A 218 -9.30 7.44 -1.51
N ILE A 219 -9.90 6.72 -2.46
CA ILE A 219 -11.09 7.18 -3.22
C ILE A 219 -12.27 7.55 -2.31
N HIS A 220 -12.43 6.87 -1.20
CA HIS A 220 -13.53 7.12 -0.27
C HIS A 220 -13.44 8.46 0.48
N PHE A 221 -12.32 9.21 0.38
CA PHE A 221 -12.18 10.54 0.98
C PHE A 221 -12.65 11.68 0.09
N CYS A 222 -12.97 11.42 -1.19
CA CYS A 222 -13.37 12.42 -2.18
C CYS A 222 -14.72 12.08 -2.84
N ASP A 223 -15.18 12.97 -3.73
CA ASP A 223 -16.40 12.78 -4.52
C ASP A 223 -16.10 12.34 -5.97
N ALA A 224 -14.83 12.04 -6.27
CA ALA A 224 -14.45 11.57 -7.60
C ALA A 224 -15.09 10.21 -7.89
N PRO A 225 -15.52 9.98 -9.14
CA PRO A 225 -16.03 8.67 -9.54
C PRO A 225 -14.91 7.62 -9.47
N SER A 226 -15.27 6.43 -8.99
CA SER A 226 -14.41 5.25 -9.07
C SER A 226 -14.34 4.73 -10.52
N VAL A 227 -13.24 4.05 -10.85
CA VAL A 227 -13.13 3.32 -12.13
C VAL A 227 -13.72 1.90 -12.05
N MET A 228 -14.58 1.62 -11.10
CA MET A 228 -15.27 0.34 -10.94
C MET A 228 -16.15 -0.02 -12.16
N ASP A 229 -16.64 0.97 -12.88
CA ASP A 229 -17.37 0.80 -14.14
C ASP A 229 -16.51 0.15 -15.23
N LEU A 230 -15.20 0.45 -15.29
CA LEU A 230 -14.26 -0.19 -16.22
C LEU A 230 -14.04 -1.67 -15.87
N VAL A 231 -14.04 -2.01 -14.57
CA VAL A 231 -14.02 -3.40 -14.10
C VAL A 231 -15.30 -4.12 -14.52
N LYS A 232 -16.47 -3.50 -14.30
CA LYS A 232 -17.78 -4.03 -14.71
C LYS A 232 -17.87 -4.25 -16.22
N ALA A 233 -17.27 -3.36 -17.00
CA ALA A 233 -17.18 -3.46 -18.45
C ALA A 233 -16.17 -4.52 -18.95
N GLY A 234 -15.49 -5.22 -18.04
CA GLY A 234 -14.53 -6.27 -18.39
C GLY A 234 -13.27 -5.76 -19.08
N LYS A 235 -12.88 -4.51 -18.82
CA LYS A 235 -11.63 -3.93 -19.35
C LYS A 235 -10.39 -4.57 -18.68
N ASP A 236 -9.21 -4.37 -19.27
CA ASP A 236 -7.92 -4.82 -18.72
C ASP A 236 -7.45 -3.91 -17.57
N VAL A 237 -8.29 -3.80 -16.54
CA VAL A 237 -8.08 -3.04 -15.33
C VAL A 237 -8.05 -3.99 -14.13
N ILE A 238 -7.09 -3.77 -13.25
CA ILE A 238 -7.05 -4.36 -11.91
C ILE A 238 -7.16 -3.19 -10.93
N LEU A 239 -8.22 -3.20 -10.12
CA LEU A 239 -8.52 -2.13 -9.18
C LEU A 239 -8.22 -2.60 -7.76
N LEU A 240 -7.43 -1.81 -7.02
CA LEU A 240 -7.06 -2.07 -5.64
C LEU A 240 -7.82 -1.16 -4.69
N ARG A 241 -8.36 -1.73 -3.61
CA ARG A 241 -8.89 -0.99 -2.45
C ARG A 241 -8.40 -1.56 -1.14
N THR A 242 -8.37 -0.72 -0.11
CA THR A 242 -7.90 -1.11 1.22
C THR A 242 -8.86 -0.65 2.30
N PHE A 243 -8.99 -1.45 3.34
CA PHE A 243 -9.68 -1.08 4.58
C PHE A 243 -8.77 -0.31 5.56
N SER A 244 -7.50 -0.15 5.22
CA SER A 244 -6.51 0.53 6.08
C SER A 244 -6.81 2.00 6.29
N LYS A 245 -7.51 2.69 5.35
CA LYS A 245 -7.62 4.16 5.30
C LYS A 245 -8.96 4.64 5.86
N ILE A 246 -10.00 4.80 5.04
CA ILE A 246 -11.29 5.31 5.49
C ILE A 246 -11.91 4.45 6.59
N TYR A 247 -11.76 3.13 6.50
CA TYR A 247 -12.29 2.17 7.47
C TYR A 247 -11.48 2.07 8.77
N GLY A 248 -10.29 2.71 8.87
CA GLY A 248 -9.48 2.74 10.08
C GLY A 248 -8.89 1.39 10.50
N MET A 249 -8.70 0.48 9.56
CA MET A 249 -8.30 -0.92 9.82
C MET A 249 -6.84 -1.20 9.43
N ALA A 250 -5.95 -0.20 9.50
CA ALA A 250 -4.56 -0.35 9.07
C ALA A 250 -3.84 -1.53 9.75
N GLY A 251 -4.04 -1.71 11.04
CA GLY A 251 -3.45 -2.81 11.84
C GLY A 251 -4.15 -4.16 11.68
N LEU A 252 -5.39 -4.19 11.19
CA LEU A 252 -6.15 -5.45 10.99
C LEU A 252 -5.84 -6.14 9.67
N ARG A 253 -5.25 -5.43 8.71
CA ARG A 253 -4.79 -5.97 7.43
C ARG A 253 -5.90 -6.57 6.58
N CYS A 254 -6.70 -5.72 5.92
CA CYS A 254 -7.68 -6.12 4.93
C CYS A 254 -7.60 -5.22 3.69
N GLY A 255 -7.74 -5.82 2.52
CA GLY A 255 -7.81 -5.16 1.22
C GLY A 255 -8.55 -6.03 0.21
N ALA A 256 -8.98 -5.43 -0.88
CA ALA A 256 -9.66 -6.12 -1.95
C ALA A 256 -9.07 -5.73 -3.30
N VAL A 257 -9.09 -6.66 -4.24
CA VAL A 257 -8.74 -6.46 -5.63
C VAL A 257 -9.92 -6.86 -6.50
N PHE A 258 -10.20 -6.05 -7.50
CA PHE A 258 -11.31 -6.20 -8.43
C PHE A 258 -10.79 -6.23 -9.86
N GLY A 259 -11.36 -7.10 -10.70
CA GLY A 259 -10.94 -7.24 -12.09
C GLY A 259 -11.67 -8.38 -12.79
N ARG A 260 -11.31 -8.60 -14.05
CA ARG A 260 -11.78 -9.80 -14.76
C ARG A 260 -11.24 -11.06 -14.08
N PRO A 261 -12.03 -12.16 -14.03
CA PRO A 261 -11.62 -13.40 -13.38
C PRO A 261 -10.29 -13.94 -13.89
N ASP A 262 -10.03 -13.90 -15.20
CA ASP A 262 -8.78 -14.40 -15.80
C ASP A 262 -7.52 -13.59 -15.39
N LEU A 263 -7.68 -12.29 -15.09
CA LEU A 263 -6.59 -11.45 -14.58
C LEU A 263 -6.33 -11.73 -13.11
N LEU A 264 -7.41 -11.89 -12.32
CA LEU A 264 -7.32 -12.18 -10.89
C LEU A 264 -6.74 -13.58 -10.62
N GLU A 265 -7.11 -14.57 -11.43
CA GLU A 265 -6.56 -15.93 -11.37
C GLU A 265 -5.03 -15.94 -11.55
N LYS A 266 -4.51 -15.14 -12.48
CA LYS A 266 -3.05 -15.02 -12.67
C LYS A 266 -2.35 -14.47 -11.42
N ILE A 267 -2.96 -13.47 -10.76
CA ILE A 267 -2.42 -12.90 -9.53
C ILE A 267 -2.46 -13.93 -8.39
N GLU A 268 -3.57 -14.65 -8.25
CA GLU A 268 -3.78 -15.66 -7.23
C GLU A 268 -2.82 -16.84 -7.41
N ASN A 269 -2.66 -17.33 -8.65
CA ASN A 269 -1.73 -18.41 -8.97
C ASN A 269 -0.26 -18.05 -8.70
N TYR A 270 0.10 -16.77 -8.82
CA TYR A 270 1.44 -16.30 -8.48
C TYR A 270 1.69 -16.28 -6.97
N GLY A 271 0.77 -15.70 -6.20
CA GLY A 271 0.91 -15.53 -4.75
C GLY A 271 0.56 -16.79 -3.95
N GLY A 272 -0.19 -17.70 -4.56
CA GLY A 272 -0.84 -18.80 -3.85
C GLY A 272 -2.02 -18.33 -3.00
N TRP A 273 -2.76 -19.30 -2.51
CA TRP A 273 -3.86 -19.02 -1.59
C TRP A 273 -3.35 -18.95 -0.15
N ASN A 274 -3.76 -17.92 0.58
CA ASN A 274 -3.46 -17.75 2.00
C ASN A 274 -4.73 -17.37 2.75
N ALA A 275 -4.96 -17.98 3.93
CA ALA A 275 -6.12 -17.68 4.74
C ALA A 275 -6.04 -16.25 5.28
N MET A 276 -7.12 -15.51 5.13
CA MET A 276 -7.27 -14.19 5.73
C MET A 276 -7.42 -14.27 7.25
N PRO A 277 -6.89 -13.31 8.03
CA PRO A 277 -7.17 -13.23 9.45
C PRO A 277 -8.69 -13.09 9.68
N ILE A 278 -9.29 -13.98 10.50
CA ILE A 278 -10.73 -13.93 10.76
C ILE A 278 -11.19 -12.61 11.36
N THR A 279 -10.34 -11.96 12.14
CA THR A 279 -10.57 -10.61 12.68
C THR A 279 -10.68 -9.55 11.58
N ALA A 280 -9.86 -9.64 10.53
CA ALA A 280 -9.94 -8.75 9.39
C ALA A 280 -11.23 -8.96 8.59
N LEU A 281 -11.63 -10.22 8.39
CA LEU A 281 -12.84 -10.59 7.65
C LEU A 281 -14.10 -10.03 8.31
N VAL A 282 -14.32 -10.32 9.60
CA VAL A 282 -15.54 -9.87 10.30
C VAL A 282 -15.59 -8.35 10.46
N ALA A 283 -14.44 -7.71 10.71
CA ALA A 283 -14.38 -6.26 10.83
C ALA A 283 -14.66 -5.55 9.50
N ALA A 284 -14.15 -6.08 8.39
CA ALA A 284 -14.39 -5.54 7.05
C ALA A 284 -15.87 -5.72 6.65
N THR A 285 -16.42 -6.93 6.81
CA THR A 285 -17.83 -7.23 6.50
C THR A 285 -18.77 -6.34 7.31
N SER A 286 -18.52 -6.20 8.62
CA SER A 286 -19.32 -5.34 9.49
C SER A 286 -19.21 -3.86 9.11
N SER A 287 -18.01 -3.39 8.72
CA SER A 287 -17.78 -2.03 8.28
C SER A 287 -18.47 -1.70 6.96
N LEU A 288 -18.54 -2.65 6.02
CA LEU A 288 -19.25 -2.46 4.74
C LEU A 288 -20.77 -2.36 4.92
N LYS A 289 -21.32 -3.08 5.91
CA LYS A 289 -22.75 -3.05 6.26
C LYS A 289 -23.17 -1.77 6.97
N ASP A 290 -22.22 -0.96 7.45
CA ASP A 290 -22.49 0.34 8.07
C ASP A 290 -22.52 1.44 7.02
N ALA A 291 -23.71 1.71 6.49
CA ALA A 291 -23.91 2.69 5.42
C ALA A 291 -23.50 4.14 5.80
N GLN A 292 -23.41 4.47 7.10
CA GLN A 292 -23.04 5.80 7.56
C GLN A 292 -21.54 5.99 7.77
N LEU A 293 -20.78 4.89 7.87
CA LEU A 293 -19.36 4.94 8.21
C LEU A 293 -18.52 5.77 7.22
N VAL A 294 -18.62 5.48 5.94
CA VAL A 294 -17.83 6.19 4.91
C VAL A 294 -18.27 7.67 4.78
N PRO A 295 -19.56 7.98 4.63
CA PRO A 295 -20.02 9.39 4.58
C PRO A 295 -19.59 10.21 5.79
N GLU A 296 -19.72 9.67 7.00
CA GLU A 296 -19.36 10.38 8.22
C GLU A 296 -17.85 10.65 8.30
N ARG A 297 -17.03 9.64 8.05
CA ARG A 297 -15.56 9.76 8.10
C ARG A 297 -15.03 10.67 7.01
N LYS A 298 -15.58 10.62 5.83
CA LYS A 298 -15.30 11.57 4.75
C LYS A 298 -15.58 13.00 5.18
N ARG A 299 -16.75 13.26 5.75
CA ARG A 299 -17.15 14.58 6.27
C ARG A 299 -16.20 15.08 7.37
N ILE A 300 -15.87 14.21 8.34
CA ILE A 300 -14.93 14.56 9.42
C ILE A 300 -13.56 14.93 8.84
N ASN A 301 -13.00 14.07 7.99
CA ASN A 301 -11.69 14.31 7.38
C ASN A 301 -11.67 15.59 6.54
N ALA A 302 -12.68 15.81 5.71
CA ALA A 302 -12.81 16.99 4.88
C ALA A 302 -12.89 18.29 5.72
N ALA A 303 -13.64 18.26 6.83
CA ALA A 303 -13.75 19.42 7.74
C ALA A 303 -12.40 19.76 8.38
N VAL A 304 -11.69 18.77 8.92
CA VAL A 304 -10.35 18.98 9.53
C VAL A 304 -9.35 19.43 8.47
N ARG A 305 -9.33 18.80 7.30
CA ARG A 305 -8.44 19.16 6.18
C ARG A 305 -8.65 20.61 5.75
N SER A 306 -9.92 21.04 5.61
CA SER A 306 -10.25 22.41 5.23
C SER A 306 -9.81 23.44 6.28
N GLN A 307 -9.94 23.11 7.57
CA GLN A 307 -9.46 23.98 8.67
C GLN A 307 -7.93 24.13 8.63
N VAL A 308 -7.21 23.02 8.38
CA VAL A 308 -5.75 23.04 8.24
C VAL A 308 -5.33 23.87 7.03
N PHE A 309 -5.97 23.71 5.88
CA PHE A 309 -5.65 24.48 4.67
C PHE A 309 -5.92 25.97 4.88
N ALA A 310 -7.05 26.34 5.48
CA ALA A 310 -7.33 27.72 5.82
C ALA A 310 -6.30 28.32 6.81
N TRP A 311 -5.74 27.51 7.72
CA TRP A 311 -4.67 27.95 8.60
C TRP A 311 -3.34 28.12 7.83
N LEU A 312 -2.99 27.18 6.92
CA LEU A 312 -1.81 27.28 6.08
C LEU A 312 -1.85 28.55 5.22
N ASP A 313 -2.99 28.82 4.57
CA ASP A 313 -3.21 30.01 3.73
C ASP A 313 -3.02 31.30 4.53
N ARG A 314 -3.65 31.41 5.71
CA ARG A 314 -3.52 32.59 6.59
C ARG A 314 -2.09 32.85 7.06
N ASN A 315 -1.26 31.82 7.15
CA ASN A 315 0.14 31.92 7.57
C ASN A 315 1.13 31.94 6.39
N GLY A 316 0.67 31.96 5.14
CA GLY A 316 1.49 32.02 3.95
C GLY A 316 2.29 30.75 3.66
N TYR A 317 1.88 29.59 4.17
CA TYR A 317 2.51 28.30 3.91
C TYR A 317 1.97 27.68 2.61
N SER A 318 2.86 27.13 1.81
CA SER A 318 2.49 26.48 0.54
C SER A 318 2.29 24.99 0.73
N TYR A 319 1.30 24.43 0.05
CA TYR A 319 0.98 23.00 0.06
C TYR A 319 0.37 22.58 -1.28
N VAL A 320 0.29 21.28 -1.52
CA VAL A 320 -0.46 20.72 -2.64
C VAL A 320 -1.89 20.42 -2.14
N PRO A 321 -2.92 21.05 -2.71
CA PRO A 321 -4.32 20.73 -2.39
C PRO A 321 -4.61 19.25 -2.61
N SER A 322 -5.24 18.61 -1.64
CA SER A 322 -5.42 17.16 -1.61
C SER A 322 -6.88 16.75 -1.43
N GLU A 323 -7.26 15.67 -2.06
CA GLU A 323 -8.56 15.00 -1.90
C GLU A 323 -8.49 13.77 -0.98
N ALA A 324 -7.30 13.45 -0.42
CA ALA A 324 -7.07 12.31 0.46
C ALA A 324 -7.07 12.71 1.96
N ASN A 325 -6.70 11.78 2.83
CA ASN A 325 -6.45 12.05 4.25
C ASN A 325 -5.01 12.47 4.55
N PHE A 326 -4.33 13.09 3.61
CA PHE A 326 -2.98 13.65 3.74
C PHE A 326 -2.78 14.73 2.68
N PHE A 327 -1.71 15.50 2.82
CA PHE A 327 -1.29 16.52 1.84
C PHE A 327 0.23 16.68 1.84
N MET A 328 0.78 17.28 0.78
CA MET A 328 2.19 17.65 0.69
C MET A 328 2.37 19.09 1.12
N LEU A 329 3.18 19.30 2.16
CA LEU A 329 3.50 20.60 2.74
C LEU A 329 4.89 21.05 2.30
N ASP A 330 5.00 22.22 1.68
CA ASP A 330 6.28 22.78 1.23
C ASP A 330 6.94 23.58 2.36
N THR A 331 8.10 23.14 2.79
CA THR A 331 8.90 23.82 3.81
C THR A 331 9.78 24.93 3.22
N LYS A 332 9.75 25.18 1.89
CA LYS A 332 10.59 26.14 1.15
C LYS A 332 12.10 25.94 1.29
N ARG A 333 12.52 24.87 1.92
CA ARG A 333 13.90 24.45 2.18
C ARG A 333 13.94 22.91 2.24
N PRO A 334 15.10 22.26 2.26
CA PRO A 334 15.14 20.80 2.41
C PRO A 334 14.29 20.34 3.59
N ALA A 335 13.33 19.42 3.35
CA ALA A 335 12.29 19.08 4.33
C ALA A 335 12.83 18.27 5.52
N LYS A 336 13.95 17.54 5.36
CA LYS A 336 14.50 16.68 6.42
C LYS A 336 14.75 17.40 7.77
N PRO A 337 15.41 18.59 7.82
CA PRO A 337 15.57 19.32 9.07
C PRO A 337 14.25 19.74 9.72
N ALA A 338 13.24 20.08 8.91
CA ALA A 338 11.91 20.41 9.44
C ALA A 338 11.22 19.17 10.04
N ILE A 339 11.28 18.02 9.37
CA ILE A 339 10.75 16.75 9.88
C ILE A 339 11.40 16.40 11.23
N ASP A 340 12.73 16.49 11.32
CA ASP A 340 13.46 16.20 12.56
C ASP A 340 13.13 17.18 13.69
N ALA A 341 12.93 18.45 13.37
CA ALA A 341 12.51 19.47 14.32
C ALA A 341 11.07 19.25 14.80
N MET A 342 10.16 18.82 13.93
CA MET A 342 8.79 18.43 14.27
C MET A 342 8.79 17.23 15.23
N ALA A 343 9.60 16.21 14.96
CA ALA A 343 9.73 15.04 15.82
C ALA A 343 10.19 15.42 17.24
N LYS A 344 11.08 16.42 17.41
CA LYS A 344 11.47 16.98 18.71
C LYS A 344 10.33 17.70 19.43
N GLN A 345 9.28 18.10 18.71
CA GLN A 345 8.04 18.64 19.27
C GLN A 345 6.97 17.56 19.48
N ASN A 346 7.34 16.28 19.46
CA ASN A 346 6.44 15.12 19.56
C ASN A 346 5.37 15.05 18.44
N VAL A 347 5.65 15.63 17.28
CA VAL A 347 4.78 15.57 16.10
C VAL A 347 5.53 14.92 14.96
N ILE A 348 5.10 13.73 14.56
CA ILE A 348 5.74 12.94 13.54
C ILE A 348 5.02 13.13 12.22
N ILE A 349 5.69 13.81 11.30
CA ILE A 349 5.21 14.00 9.93
C ILE A 349 5.97 13.08 8.98
N GLY A 350 5.44 12.86 7.79
CA GLY A 350 5.90 11.81 6.91
C GLY A 350 7.07 12.17 6.03
N ARG A 351 7.23 11.35 5.02
CA ARG A 351 8.43 11.12 4.21
C ARG A 351 8.71 12.23 3.21
N ILE A 352 9.89 12.14 2.59
CA ILE A 352 10.36 12.98 1.48
C ILE A 352 10.43 12.11 0.23
N TRP A 353 10.05 12.69 -0.91
CA TRP A 353 10.30 12.11 -2.23
C TRP A 353 11.45 12.86 -2.92
N PRO A 354 12.39 12.14 -3.56
CA PRO A 354 13.54 12.80 -4.23
C PRO A 354 13.16 13.87 -5.26
N SER A 355 12.01 13.68 -5.94
CA SER A 355 11.45 14.66 -6.89
C SER A 355 10.78 15.87 -6.23
N MET A 356 10.54 15.83 -4.90
CA MET A 356 9.96 16.92 -4.11
C MET A 356 10.73 17.14 -2.80
N PRO A 357 12.02 17.55 -2.85
CA PRO A 357 12.92 17.54 -1.69
C PRO A 357 12.58 18.56 -0.60
N THR A 358 11.79 19.59 -0.93
CA THR A 358 11.31 20.61 0.01
C THR A 358 9.96 20.26 0.64
N TYR A 359 9.31 19.19 0.18
CA TYR A 359 8.01 18.80 0.64
C TYR A 359 8.07 17.65 1.65
N SER A 360 7.17 17.70 2.62
CA SER A 360 6.88 16.60 3.55
C SER A 360 5.40 16.24 3.46
N ARG A 361 5.09 14.94 3.45
CA ARG A 361 3.70 14.49 3.51
C ARG A 361 3.20 14.55 4.96
N VAL A 362 2.02 15.13 5.15
CA VAL A 362 1.35 15.25 6.45
C VAL A 362 0.00 14.56 6.38
N THR A 363 -0.24 13.59 7.24
CA THR A 363 -1.54 12.95 7.38
C THR A 363 -2.51 13.89 8.11
N VAL A 364 -3.76 13.92 7.69
CA VAL A 364 -4.84 14.63 8.37
C VAL A 364 -5.29 13.79 9.57
N GLY A 365 -4.88 14.20 10.76
CA GLY A 365 -5.25 13.59 12.02
C GLY A 365 -6.61 14.05 12.53
N THR A 366 -6.87 13.87 13.83
CA THR A 366 -7.99 14.49 14.54
C THR A 366 -7.79 16.01 14.67
N ALA A 367 -8.84 16.77 14.94
CA ALA A 367 -8.72 18.21 15.15
C ALA A 367 -7.67 18.56 16.21
N PRO A 368 -7.64 17.93 17.41
CA PRO A 368 -6.59 18.19 18.41
C PRO A 368 -5.18 17.83 17.94
N GLU A 369 -4.99 16.76 17.16
CA GLU A 369 -3.69 16.42 16.59
C GLU A 369 -3.23 17.46 15.57
N MET A 370 -4.15 17.99 14.76
CA MET A 370 -3.81 19.04 13.80
C MET A 370 -3.56 20.40 14.45
N GLU A 371 -4.18 20.71 15.58
CA GLU A 371 -3.83 21.87 16.40
C GLU A 371 -2.40 21.77 16.96
N GLN A 372 -2.01 20.61 17.47
CA GLN A 372 -0.64 20.34 17.91
C GLN A 372 0.36 20.44 16.75
N PHE A 373 0.00 19.88 15.58
CA PHE A 373 0.79 20.04 14.37
C PHE A 373 1.01 21.50 14.01
N GLN A 374 -0.04 22.31 13.96
CA GLN A 374 0.03 23.74 13.62
C GLN A 374 0.94 24.50 14.57
N ALA A 375 0.78 24.30 15.88
CA ALA A 375 1.61 24.93 16.91
C ALA A 375 3.10 24.53 16.80
N ALA A 376 3.38 23.25 16.57
CA ALA A 376 4.74 22.74 16.38
C ALA A 376 5.36 23.26 15.09
N PHE A 377 4.61 23.21 13.99
CA PHE A 377 5.11 23.64 12.67
C PHE A 377 5.42 25.14 12.65
N GLN A 378 4.60 25.96 13.25
CA GLN A 378 4.86 27.40 13.38
C GLN A 378 6.18 27.67 14.13
N LYS A 379 6.42 27.00 15.26
CA LYS A 379 7.70 27.11 16.00
C LYS A 379 8.91 26.70 15.17
N VAL A 380 8.78 25.59 14.41
CA VAL A 380 9.86 25.08 13.54
C VAL A 380 10.14 26.05 12.39
N MET A 381 9.12 26.64 11.78
CA MET A 381 9.29 27.53 10.65
C MET A 381 9.80 28.90 11.03
N THR A 382 9.46 29.41 12.22
CA THR A 382 9.97 30.69 12.75
C THR A 382 11.38 30.61 13.34
N GLY A 383 12.01 29.41 13.35
CA GLY A 383 13.35 29.23 13.89
C GLY A 383 13.45 29.08 15.40
N ALA A 384 12.31 29.02 16.11
CA ALA A 384 12.29 28.80 17.58
C ALA A 384 12.79 27.39 17.96
N VAL A 385 12.88 26.47 17.00
CA VAL A 385 13.43 25.10 17.17
C VAL A 385 14.33 24.77 15.98
N THR A 386 15.59 24.46 16.24
CA THR A 386 16.56 24.00 15.22
C THR A 386 16.80 22.50 15.31
N ALA A 387 16.94 21.83 14.17
CA ALA A 387 17.36 20.43 14.09
C ALA A 387 18.89 20.32 14.14
N SER A 388 19.43 19.36 14.89
CA SER A 388 20.80 18.92 14.67
C SER A 388 20.84 18.06 13.38
N VAL A 389 21.84 18.27 12.54
CA VAL A 389 22.01 17.49 11.31
C VAL A 389 22.51 16.09 11.69
N GLY A 390 21.60 15.10 11.68
CA GLY A 390 21.96 13.68 11.77
C GLY A 390 21.98 13.06 10.37
N ALA A 391 22.87 12.10 10.12
CA ALA A 391 22.98 11.41 8.83
C ALA A 391 21.70 10.59 8.54
N ILE A 392 21.23 10.66 7.30
CA ILE A 392 20.13 9.80 6.80
C ILE A 392 20.71 8.40 6.58
N PRO A 393 20.10 7.33 7.13
CA PRO A 393 20.51 5.96 6.80
C PRO A 393 20.37 5.71 5.30
N SER A 394 21.40 5.16 4.68
CA SER A 394 21.35 4.76 3.28
C SER A 394 20.44 3.55 3.08
N TRP A 395 19.91 3.35 1.87
CA TRP A 395 19.09 2.18 1.51
C TRP A 395 19.79 0.84 1.82
N GLY A 396 21.13 0.80 1.82
CA GLY A 396 21.92 -0.34 2.23
C GLY A 396 21.86 -0.62 3.74
N GLU A 397 21.66 0.40 4.58
CA GLU A 397 21.52 0.25 6.03
C GLU A 397 20.13 -0.24 6.44
N LEU A 398 19.07 0.13 5.67
CA LEU A 398 17.73 -0.42 5.84
C LEU A 398 17.70 -1.94 5.62
N GLY A 399 18.54 -2.45 4.73
CA GLY A 399 18.72 -3.88 4.50
C GLY A 399 19.40 -4.62 5.66
N LYS A 400 20.16 -3.92 6.51
CA LYS A 400 20.85 -4.50 7.66
C LYS A 400 19.97 -4.55 8.91
N LEU A 401 19.11 -3.55 9.14
CA LEU A 401 18.18 -3.51 10.28
C LEU A 401 17.23 -4.71 10.30
N ASN A 402 16.89 -5.24 9.13
CA ASN A 402 15.97 -6.37 9.01
C ASN A 402 16.63 -7.75 9.21
N ARG A 403 17.97 -7.84 9.26
CA ARG A 403 18.65 -9.11 9.57
C ARG A 403 18.69 -9.39 11.08
N ASN A 404 18.68 -8.35 11.91
CA ASN A 404 18.75 -8.50 13.37
C ASN A 404 17.38 -8.68 14.03
N ALA A 405 16.28 -8.41 13.31
CA ALA A 405 14.90 -8.62 13.79
C ALA A 405 14.37 -10.05 13.59
N ILE A 406 15.13 -10.92 12.89
CA ILE A 406 14.72 -12.32 12.60
C ILE A 406 15.48 -13.32 13.49
N VAL A 407 16.42 -12.89 14.31
CA VAL A 407 17.28 -13.75 15.17
C VAL A 407 17.09 -13.41 16.66
N GLY A 408 15.94 -12.86 17.03
CA GLY A 408 15.55 -12.63 18.43
C GLY A 408 14.22 -13.24 18.74
#